data_482360c7b050fd65140098a0e8731c10
#
_entry.id   482360c7b050fd65140098a0e8731c10
#
_cell.length_a   1.000
_cell.length_b   1.000
_cell.length_c   1.000
_cell.angle_alpha   90.00
_cell.angle_beta   90.00
_cell.angle_gamma   90.00
#
_symmetry.space_group_name_H-M   'P 1'
#
loop_
_entity.id
_entity.type
_entity.pdbx_description
1 polymer ?
#
loop_
_entity_poly.entity_id
_entity_poly.type
_entity_poly.pdbx_seq_one_letter_code
_entity_poly.pdbx_strand_id
1 'polypeptide(L)'
;MASAQVVTFHADVAPIIFNECTSCHREGQIGPMPFTNYAEVAAYGEFIEYVTAIGYMPPWSPDAEYAHFVGEKVLTVEEVETLSAWVDGGKLEGNPEDNPGLPDFPDGSQIGTPDHVLAMPEPYVHGGDMTDQYQVFVLPTAFDGDVSIRALEVLPGNHAVAHHAILGLDVSGTAAQMDDADPDPGYEGFGGFGFNALSSFFGAWVPGALPVNYPPGIGRTIPAGADVLVQMHYGPSALEASDLTEVNVFLSDVPVEREVYTAIMGPQHLGAPFVLPPDEVTSFHGTMPVTEDVSLLNIAPHCHLIGSSWLVYATSPDNQDTIPLISVPEWDFNWQGYFTFPFLKKIPQGYTLHGEATYDNTASNPANPNDPPDWVGFGEGTTDEMFFVFIDLVLFEEGDESVALGPPGPCPADLTGDLVVGVSDVLLLLGDFGCLSACSIDLDGDDAVTVSDVLFLLGQYGTPCE
;
A
#
# COMPACT_ATOMS: atom_id res chain seq x y z
N MET A 1 -28.51 17.98 31.30
CA MET A 1 -28.53 16.77 30.46
C MET A 1 -28.17 17.26 29.08
N ALA A 2 -26.97 17.00 28.61
CA ALA A 2 -26.65 17.27 27.23
C ALA A 2 -27.57 16.37 26.38
N SER A 3 -28.24 16.94 25.40
CA SER A 3 -28.99 16.20 24.40
C SER A 3 -27.93 15.36 23.66
N ALA A 4 -28.05 14.04 23.70
CA ALA A 4 -27.21 13.23 22.82
C ALA A 4 -27.44 13.73 21.38
N GLN A 5 -26.38 14.14 20.69
CA GLN A 5 -26.47 14.56 19.31
C GLN A 5 -26.97 13.37 18.50
N VAL A 6 -27.97 13.59 17.67
CA VAL A 6 -28.56 12.53 16.84
C VAL A 6 -27.61 12.35 15.64
N VAL A 7 -26.96 11.20 15.57
CA VAL A 7 -26.07 10.86 14.46
C VAL A 7 -26.89 10.61 13.19
N THR A 8 -26.51 11.26 12.10
CA THR A 8 -27.17 11.15 10.80
C THR A 8 -26.18 10.80 9.68
N PHE A 9 -26.69 10.25 8.58
CA PHE A 9 -25.81 9.85 7.47
C PHE A 9 -25.08 11.05 6.88
N HIS A 10 -25.80 12.10 6.45
CA HIS A 10 -25.19 13.19 5.70
C HIS A 10 -24.18 14.01 6.49
N ALA A 11 -24.45 14.25 7.78
CA ALA A 11 -23.58 15.09 8.60
C ALA A 11 -22.40 14.31 9.23
N ASP A 12 -22.64 13.05 9.64
CA ASP A 12 -21.71 12.36 10.53
C ASP A 12 -21.07 11.12 9.86
N VAL A 13 -21.84 10.33 9.08
CA VAL A 13 -21.40 9.05 8.51
C VAL A 13 -20.83 9.19 7.11
N ALA A 14 -21.42 10.05 6.27
CA ALA A 14 -20.96 10.25 4.91
C ALA A 14 -19.48 10.71 4.83
N PRO A 15 -19.00 11.63 5.69
CA PRO A 15 -17.57 11.98 5.70
C PRO A 15 -16.68 10.76 5.92
N ILE A 16 -17.01 9.89 6.86
CA ILE A 16 -16.22 8.66 7.17
C ILE A 16 -16.26 7.71 5.98
N ILE A 17 -17.46 7.32 5.53
CA ILE A 17 -17.64 6.33 4.45
C ILE A 17 -17.02 6.83 3.14
N PHE A 18 -17.18 8.10 2.80
CA PHE A 18 -16.72 8.63 1.53
C PHE A 18 -15.20 8.73 1.48
N ASN A 19 -14.53 9.06 2.58
CA ASN A 19 -13.08 9.14 2.65
C ASN A 19 -12.44 7.75 2.79
N GLU A 20 -12.96 6.91 3.69
CA GLU A 20 -12.27 5.68 4.09
C GLU A 20 -12.70 4.43 3.28
N CYS A 21 -13.90 4.44 2.69
CA CYS A 21 -14.46 3.24 2.06
C CYS A 21 -14.60 3.35 0.53
N THR A 22 -14.95 4.53 -0.01
CA THR A 22 -15.31 4.66 -1.43
C THR A 22 -14.14 4.55 -2.39
N SER A 23 -12.89 4.61 -1.93
CA SER A 23 -11.72 4.28 -2.77
C SER A 23 -11.84 2.87 -3.37
N CYS A 24 -12.41 1.91 -2.62
CA CYS A 24 -12.65 0.54 -3.06
C CYS A 24 -14.14 0.25 -3.31
N HIS A 25 -15.06 0.81 -2.51
CA HIS A 25 -16.49 0.54 -2.57
C HIS A 25 -17.24 1.55 -3.46
N ARG A 26 -16.95 1.52 -4.77
CA ARG A 26 -17.67 2.22 -5.84
C ARG A 26 -17.73 1.38 -7.10
N GLU A 27 -18.58 1.75 -8.05
CA GLU A 27 -18.71 1.03 -9.31
C GLU A 27 -17.37 0.91 -10.06
N GLY A 28 -17.05 -0.29 -10.52
CA GLY A 28 -15.81 -0.59 -11.25
C GLY A 28 -14.57 -0.82 -10.37
N GLN A 29 -14.70 -0.79 -9.05
CA GLN A 29 -13.60 -1.08 -8.13
C GLN A 29 -13.73 -2.46 -7.47
N ILE A 30 -12.72 -2.85 -6.69
CA ILE A 30 -12.62 -4.19 -6.08
C ILE A 30 -13.71 -4.47 -5.03
N GLY A 31 -14.24 -3.44 -4.36
CA GLY A 31 -15.31 -3.60 -3.36
C GLY A 31 -16.58 -4.17 -3.99
N PRO A 32 -17.15 -5.27 -3.47
CA PRO A 32 -18.26 -5.97 -4.10
C PRO A 32 -19.60 -5.21 -4.05
N MET A 33 -19.70 -4.16 -3.24
CA MET A 33 -20.88 -3.31 -3.12
C MET A 33 -20.44 -1.83 -3.11
N PRO A 34 -21.16 -0.92 -3.79
CA PRO A 34 -20.88 0.49 -3.74
C PRO A 34 -21.44 1.12 -2.44
N PHE A 35 -20.76 2.18 -1.97
CA PHE A 35 -21.14 2.98 -0.79
C PHE A 35 -21.17 4.48 -1.13
N THR A 36 -21.69 4.83 -2.29
CA THR A 36 -21.64 6.20 -2.83
C THR A 36 -22.84 7.08 -2.45
N ASN A 37 -23.83 6.50 -1.77
CA ASN A 37 -25.03 7.22 -1.33
C ASN A 37 -25.68 6.57 -0.11
N TYR A 38 -26.59 7.32 0.53
CA TYR A 38 -27.31 6.87 1.73
C TYR A 38 -27.97 5.50 1.58
N ALA A 39 -28.67 5.26 0.47
CA ALA A 39 -29.44 4.03 0.29
C ALA A 39 -28.54 2.79 0.24
N GLU A 40 -27.39 2.89 -0.41
CA GLU A 40 -26.38 1.84 -0.50
C GLU A 40 -25.77 1.57 0.90
N VAL A 41 -25.32 2.60 1.60
CA VAL A 41 -24.72 2.45 2.94
C VAL A 41 -25.73 1.94 3.97
N ALA A 42 -26.96 2.48 3.98
CA ALA A 42 -28.00 2.06 4.92
C ALA A 42 -28.42 0.59 4.72
N ALA A 43 -28.33 0.07 3.49
CA ALA A 43 -28.62 -1.34 3.20
C ALA A 43 -27.64 -2.31 3.86
N TYR A 44 -26.40 -1.88 4.10
CA TYR A 44 -25.34 -2.68 4.70
C TYR A 44 -24.92 -2.19 6.10
N GLY A 45 -25.67 -1.27 6.73
CA GLY A 45 -25.28 -0.60 7.96
C GLY A 45 -24.82 -1.55 9.06
N GLU A 46 -25.59 -2.59 9.38
CA GLU A 46 -25.23 -3.58 10.41
C GLU A 46 -23.98 -4.39 10.06
N PHE A 47 -23.74 -4.63 8.76
CA PHE A 47 -22.54 -5.30 8.32
C PHE A 47 -21.32 -4.38 8.38
N ILE A 48 -21.47 -3.11 7.99
CA ILE A 48 -20.42 -2.08 8.11
C ILE A 48 -20.04 -1.93 9.59
N GLU A 49 -21.01 -1.76 10.48
CA GLU A 49 -20.77 -1.68 11.93
C GLU A 49 -19.95 -2.89 12.44
N TYR A 50 -20.35 -4.10 12.06
CA TYR A 50 -19.66 -5.32 12.48
C TYR A 50 -18.21 -5.38 12.00
N VAL A 51 -17.97 -5.16 10.70
CA VAL A 51 -16.62 -5.32 10.12
C VAL A 51 -15.66 -4.20 10.54
N THR A 52 -16.18 -3.00 10.84
CA THR A 52 -15.37 -1.90 11.37
C THR A 52 -15.06 -2.08 12.85
N ALA A 53 -16.03 -2.58 13.63
CA ALA A 53 -15.83 -2.84 15.06
C ALA A 53 -14.79 -3.95 15.33
N ILE A 54 -14.64 -4.93 14.44
CA ILE A 54 -13.62 -5.98 14.55
C ILE A 54 -12.32 -5.63 13.82
N GLY A 55 -12.19 -4.44 13.20
CA GLY A 55 -11.01 -4.03 12.45
C GLY A 55 -10.79 -4.76 11.12
N TYR A 56 -11.80 -5.47 10.58
CA TYR A 56 -11.70 -6.15 9.29
C TYR A 56 -11.76 -5.17 8.11
N MET A 57 -12.46 -4.04 8.27
CA MET A 57 -12.56 -2.95 7.28
C MET A 57 -12.36 -1.58 7.95
N PRO A 58 -11.64 -0.67 7.28
CA PRO A 58 -10.89 -0.84 6.03
C PRO A 58 -9.78 -1.88 6.16
N PRO A 59 -9.37 -2.56 5.06
CA PRO A 59 -8.29 -3.53 5.13
C PRO A 59 -6.94 -2.82 5.33
N TRP A 60 -6.36 -3.01 6.49
CA TRP A 60 -5.06 -2.47 6.84
C TRP A 60 -4.31 -3.44 7.75
N SER A 61 -3.29 -4.10 7.20
CA SER A 61 -2.58 -5.17 7.90
C SER A 61 -1.51 -4.67 8.89
N PRO A 62 -0.80 -3.54 8.67
CA PRO A 62 0.21 -3.06 9.60
C PRO A 62 -0.39 -2.53 10.91
N ASP A 63 0.32 -2.81 12.00
CA ASP A 63 0.03 -2.25 13.31
C ASP A 63 0.46 -0.78 13.37
N ALA A 64 -0.52 0.13 13.44
CA ALA A 64 -0.31 1.57 13.50
C ALA A 64 0.39 2.03 14.80
N GLU A 65 0.35 1.23 15.89
CA GLU A 65 1.12 1.53 17.10
C GLU A 65 2.62 1.20 16.94
N TYR A 66 2.98 0.37 15.95
CA TYR A 66 4.36 -0.04 15.70
C TYR A 66 5.08 0.86 14.69
N ALA A 67 4.43 1.18 13.57
CA ALA A 67 4.96 2.07 12.53
C ALA A 67 3.82 2.67 11.71
N HIS A 68 4.03 3.90 11.20
CA HIS A 68 3.07 4.60 10.34
C HIS A 68 3.51 4.58 8.88
N PHE A 69 2.53 4.61 7.97
CA PHE A 69 2.74 4.57 6.53
C PHE A 69 1.84 5.56 5.79
N VAL A 70 2.25 5.95 4.59
CA VAL A 70 1.45 6.78 3.69
C VAL A 70 0.16 6.06 3.33
N GLY A 71 -0.95 6.77 3.38
CA GLY A 71 -2.27 6.21 3.05
C GLY A 71 -2.79 5.20 4.07
N GLU A 72 -2.34 5.31 5.32
CA GLU A 72 -2.82 4.51 6.45
C GLU A 72 -4.34 4.57 6.54
N LYS A 73 -4.99 3.39 6.61
CA LYS A 73 -6.44 3.24 6.62
C LYS A 73 -6.89 2.62 7.94
N VAL A 74 -6.76 3.38 9.01
CA VAL A 74 -7.18 2.97 10.35
C VAL A 74 -8.25 3.92 10.83
N LEU A 75 -9.48 3.41 11.04
CA LEU A 75 -10.55 4.20 11.64
C LEU A 75 -10.21 4.54 13.09
N THR A 76 -10.45 5.78 13.46
CA THR A 76 -10.37 6.20 14.86
C THR A 76 -11.49 5.56 15.68
N VAL A 77 -11.30 5.48 16.99
CA VAL A 77 -12.33 4.99 17.93
C VAL A 77 -13.64 5.81 17.78
N GLU A 78 -13.51 7.12 17.56
CA GLU A 78 -14.67 8.03 17.39
C GLU A 78 -15.43 7.74 16.09
N GLU A 79 -14.76 7.42 14.99
CA GLU A 79 -15.38 7.04 13.73
C GLU A 79 -16.14 5.72 13.86
N VAL A 80 -15.53 4.72 14.50
CA VAL A 80 -16.18 3.42 14.77
C VAL A 80 -17.41 3.61 15.68
N GLU A 81 -17.29 4.40 16.74
CA GLU A 81 -18.42 4.74 17.63
C GLU A 81 -19.53 5.50 16.89
N THR A 82 -19.18 6.40 15.95
CA THR A 82 -20.14 7.13 15.13
C THR A 82 -20.92 6.20 14.21
N LEU A 83 -20.25 5.27 13.54
CA LEU A 83 -20.89 4.26 12.70
C LEU A 83 -21.87 3.39 13.51
N SER A 84 -21.44 2.92 14.69
CA SER A 84 -22.28 2.13 15.59
C SER A 84 -23.49 2.92 16.10
N ALA A 85 -23.26 4.15 16.56
CA ALA A 85 -24.35 5.02 17.03
C ALA A 85 -25.38 5.34 15.94
N TRP A 86 -24.95 5.48 14.71
CA TRP A 86 -25.84 5.67 13.56
C TRP A 86 -26.73 4.44 13.30
N VAL A 87 -26.13 3.24 13.32
CA VAL A 87 -26.87 1.98 13.12
C VAL A 87 -27.88 1.77 14.26
N ASP A 88 -27.44 1.88 15.52
CA ASP A 88 -28.29 1.78 16.71
C ASP A 88 -29.38 2.83 16.72
N GLY A 89 -29.11 4.04 16.22
CA GLY A 89 -30.05 5.15 16.08
C GLY A 89 -31.13 4.96 14.99
N GLY A 90 -31.06 3.85 14.24
CA GLY A 90 -32.01 3.51 13.17
C GLY A 90 -31.62 4.07 11.80
N LYS A 91 -30.36 4.36 11.60
CA LYS A 91 -29.76 4.76 10.29
C LYS A 91 -30.44 5.99 9.69
N LEU A 92 -30.56 7.06 10.47
CA LEU A 92 -31.20 8.28 10.02
C LEU A 92 -30.46 8.95 8.88
N GLU A 93 -31.17 9.38 7.83
CA GLU A 93 -30.57 10.02 6.66
C GLU A 93 -30.01 11.41 6.99
N GLY A 94 -30.71 12.21 7.73
CA GLY A 94 -30.35 13.60 8.04
C GLY A 94 -30.74 14.57 6.92
N ASN A 95 -30.17 15.79 6.98
CA ASN A 95 -30.43 16.81 5.99
C ASN A 95 -29.47 16.64 4.80
N PRO A 96 -29.95 16.47 3.56
CA PRO A 96 -29.08 16.34 2.38
C PRO A 96 -28.13 17.52 2.11
N GLU A 97 -28.41 18.70 2.67
CA GLU A 97 -27.53 19.87 2.55
C GLU A 97 -26.24 19.73 3.37
N ASP A 98 -26.22 18.82 4.35
CA ASP A 98 -25.04 18.52 5.17
C ASP A 98 -24.10 17.48 4.51
N ASN A 99 -24.47 16.94 3.34
CA ASN A 99 -23.64 15.94 2.63
C ASN A 99 -22.36 16.58 2.08
N PRO A 100 -21.16 16.06 2.41
CA PRO A 100 -19.90 16.63 1.94
C PRO A 100 -19.67 16.43 0.42
N GLY A 101 -20.42 15.54 -0.21
CA GLY A 101 -20.15 15.05 -1.56
C GLY A 101 -19.09 13.95 -1.58
N LEU A 102 -19.05 13.20 -2.67
CA LEU A 102 -18.02 12.20 -2.90
C LEU A 102 -16.67 12.89 -3.19
N PRO A 103 -15.55 12.30 -2.77
CA PRO A 103 -14.23 12.72 -3.24
C PRO A 103 -14.14 12.65 -4.77
N ASP A 104 -13.29 13.47 -5.34
CA ASP A 104 -12.95 13.36 -6.75
C ASP A 104 -12.10 12.09 -6.96
N PHE A 105 -12.59 11.20 -7.81
CA PHE A 105 -11.84 10.02 -8.21
C PHE A 105 -11.29 10.26 -9.61
N PRO A 106 -9.97 10.24 -9.79
CA PRO A 106 -9.40 10.39 -11.12
C PRO A 106 -9.82 9.21 -12.01
N ASP A 107 -10.21 9.51 -13.25
CA ASP A 107 -10.42 8.49 -14.27
C ASP A 107 -9.06 7.94 -14.72
N GLY A 108 -8.80 6.67 -14.46
CA GLY A 108 -7.54 6.00 -14.80
C GLY A 108 -6.49 6.16 -13.70
N SER A 109 -5.47 7.02 -13.90
CA SER A 109 -4.35 7.16 -12.97
C SER A 109 -4.71 7.84 -11.66
N GLN A 110 -4.14 7.33 -10.55
CA GLN A 110 -4.27 7.92 -9.20
C GLN A 110 -3.30 9.08 -8.94
N ILE A 111 -2.25 9.22 -9.74
CA ILE A 111 -1.17 10.19 -9.51
C ILE A 111 -1.01 11.22 -10.65
N GLY A 112 -2.07 11.41 -11.42
CA GLY A 112 -2.15 12.42 -12.48
C GLY A 112 -2.03 11.85 -13.89
N THR A 113 -1.77 12.73 -14.87
CA THR A 113 -1.65 12.31 -16.26
C THR A 113 -0.30 11.63 -16.50
N PRO A 114 -0.25 10.38 -16.98
CA PRO A 114 1.01 9.72 -17.29
C PRO A 114 1.67 10.33 -18.53
N ASP A 115 3.01 10.30 -18.55
CA ASP A 115 3.78 10.71 -19.72
C ASP A 115 3.72 9.67 -20.84
N HIS A 116 3.71 8.37 -20.46
CA HIS A 116 3.53 7.26 -21.38
C HIS A 116 2.60 6.21 -20.76
N VAL A 117 1.84 5.54 -21.64
CA VAL A 117 1.03 4.39 -21.28
C VAL A 117 1.55 3.19 -22.07
N LEU A 118 2.00 2.18 -21.36
CA LEU A 118 2.40 0.91 -21.94
C LEU A 118 1.24 -0.07 -21.75
N ALA A 119 0.67 -0.58 -22.83
CA ALA A 119 -0.48 -1.47 -22.76
C ALA A 119 -0.11 -2.88 -23.25
N MET A 120 -0.77 -3.88 -22.72
CA MET A 120 -0.73 -5.22 -23.31
C MET A 120 -1.16 -5.13 -24.78
N PRO A 121 -0.48 -5.85 -25.69
CA PRO A 121 -0.76 -5.75 -27.13
C PRO A 121 -2.16 -6.27 -27.51
N GLU A 122 -2.67 -7.24 -26.77
CA GLU A 122 -3.98 -7.83 -26.93
C GLU A 122 -4.51 -8.36 -25.59
N PRO A 123 -5.85 -8.52 -25.44
CA PRO A 123 -6.43 -9.02 -24.21
C PRO A 123 -6.02 -10.47 -23.95
N TYR A 124 -5.65 -10.76 -22.70
CA TYR A 124 -5.50 -12.10 -22.17
C TYR A 124 -6.85 -12.64 -21.69
N VAL A 125 -7.13 -13.93 -21.94
CA VAL A 125 -8.38 -14.57 -21.53
C VAL A 125 -8.08 -15.66 -20.50
N HIS A 126 -8.46 -15.41 -19.24
CA HIS A 126 -8.50 -16.42 -18.20
C HIS A 126 -9.64 -17.41 -18.48
N GLY A 127 -9.32 -18.70 -18.59
CA GLY A 127 -10.25 -19.72 -19.07
C GLY A 127 -11.37 -20.15 -18.10
N GLY A 128 -11.39 -19.63 -16.86
CA GLY A 128 -12.41 -19.99 -15.87
C GLY A 128 -12.28 -21.41 -15.34
N ASP A 129 -11.07 -21.94 -15.22
CA ASP A 129 -10.76 -23.33 -14.85
C ASP A 129 -10.42 -23.53 -13.36
N MET A 130 -10.61 -22.48 -12.53
CA MET A 130 -10.32 -22.50 -11.09
C MET A 130 -8.84 -22.77 -10.75
N THR A 131 -7.92 -22.41 -11.66
CA THR A 131 -6.47 -22.51 -11.42
C THR A 131 -5.83 -21.12 -11.39
N ASP A 132 -4.71 -21.02 -10.66
CA ASP A 132 -3.82 -19.86 -10.76
C ASP A 132 -3.15 -19.86 -12.13
N GLN A 133 -3.04 -18.67 -12.74
CA GLN A 133 -2.35 -18.50 -14.00
C GLN A 133 -1.32 -17.39 -13.87
N TYR A 134 -0.10 -17.65 -14.35
CA TYR A 134 1.03 -16.73 -14.32
C TYR A 134 1.46 -16.44 -15.75
N GLN A 135 1.23 -15.22 -16.21
CA GLN A 135 1.50 -14.82 -17.57
C GLN A 135 2.40 -13.60 -17.63
N VAL A 136 3.46 -13.66 -18.43
CA VAL A 136 4.36 -12.54 -18.66
C VAL A 136 4.01 -11.84 -19.95
N PHE A 137 3.77 -10.55 -19.87
CA PHE A 137 3.53 -9.68 -21.02
C PHE A 137 4.73 -8.78 -21.25
N VAL A 138 5.10 -8.60 -22.49
CA VAL A 138 6.20 -7.75 -22.92
C VAL A 138 5.65 -6.42 -23.40
N LEU A 139 6.02 -5.32 -22.74
CA LEU A 139 5.58 -3.97 -23.07
C LEU A 139 6.77 -3.15 -23.58
N PRO A 140 6.92 -3.01 -24.92
CA PRO A 140 8.01 -2.23 -25.50
C PRO A 140 7.90 -0.75 -25.11
N THR A 141 8.97 -0.19 -24.56
CA THR A 141 9.00 1.24 -24.21
C THR A 141 9.28 2.14 -25.42
N ALA A 142 10.05 1.62 -26.39
CA ALA A 142 10.54 2.35 -27.53
C ALA A 142 11.34 3.63 -27.18
N PHE A 143 11.99 3.66 -26.02
CA PHE A 143 12.82 4.79 -25.60
C PHE A 143 14.18 4.74 -26.29
N ASP A 144 14.55 5.82 -26.99
CA ASP A 144 15.84 5.95 -27.70
C ASP A 144 17.03 6.22 -26.76
N GLY A 145 16.75 6.60 -25.51
CA GLY A 145 17.74 6.90 -24.45
C GLY A 145 17.27 6.44 -23.10
N ASP A 146 18.19 6.45 -22.13
CA ASP A 146 17.85 6.17 -20.74
C ASP A 146 16.83 7.20 -20.23
N VAL A 147 15.79 6.75 -19.54
CA VAL A 147 14.67 7.55 -19.08
C VAL A 147 14.56 7.47 -17.57
N SER A 148 14.62 8.62 -16.89
CA SER A 148 14.39 8.75 -15.46
C SER A 148 12.89 8.77 -15.17
N ILE A 149 12.44 7.88 -14.30
CA ILE A 149 11.03 7.79 -13.89
C ILE A 149 10.87 8.10 -12.39
N ARG A 150 9.77 8.81 -12.07
CA ARG A 150 9.37 9.05 -10.69
C ARG A 150 8.30 8.09 -10.19
N ALA A 151 7.57 7.43 -11.09
CA ALA A 151 6.56 6.43 -10.73
C ALA A 151 6.24 5.49 -11.88
N LEU A 152 5.78 4.29 -11.49
CA LEU A 152 5.04 3.35 -12.32
C LEU A 152 3.71 3.05 -11.64
N GLU A 153 2.64 2.96 -12.42
CA GLU A 153 1.33 2.61 -11.94
C GLU A 153 0.73 1.51 -12.83
N VAL A 154 0.44 0.37 -12.24
CA VAL A 154 -0.22 -0.74 -12.94
C VAL A 154 -1.72 -0.56 -12.83
N LEU A 155 -2.40 -0.58 -13.96
CA LEU A 155 -3.85 -0.49 -14.07
C LEU A 155 -4.39 -1.79 -14.68
N PRO A 156 -4.81 -2.77 -13.87
CA PRO A 156 -5.45 -3.97 -14.37
C PRO A 156 -6.73 -3.64 -15.12
N GLY A 157 -6.91 -4.24 -16.29
CA GLY A 157 -8.15 -4.10 -17.04
C GLY A 157 -9.32 -4.85 -16.39
N ASN A 158 -9.00 -5.84 -15.53
CA ASN A 158 -10.02 -6.62 -14.84
C ASN A 158 -9.60 -6.99 -13.42
N HIS A 159 -9.99 -6.18 -12.45
CA HIS A 159 -9.70 -6.39 -11.02
C HIS A 159 -10.30 -7.67 -10.42
N ALA A 160 -11.29 -8.31 -11.10
CA ALA A 160 -11.92 -9.51 -10.56
C ALA A 160 -11.03 -10.76 -10.67
N VAL A 161 -10.03 -10.75 -11.55
CA VAL A 161 -9.11 -11.88 -11.77
C VAL A 161 -7.64 -11.50 -11.55
N ALA A 162 -7.27 -10.23 -11.67
CA ALA A 162 -5.92 -9.77 -11.41
C ALA A 162 -5.62 -9.82 -9.90
N HIS A 163 -4.71 -10.72 -9.49
CA HIS A 163 -4.33 -10.88 -8.08
C HIS A 163 -3.12 -10.01 -7.72
N HIS A 164 -2.05 -10.06 -8.50
CA HIS A 164 -0.91 -9.14 -8.40
C HIS A 164 -0.13 -9.06 -9.71
N ALA A 165 0.72 -8.06 -9.83
CA ALA A 165 1.68 -7.91 -10.91
C ALA A 165 3.08 -7.68 -10.36
N ILE A 166 4.09 -8.31 -11.00
CA ILE A 166 5.51 -8.03 -10.78
C ILE A 166 6.06 -7.41 -12.06
N LEU A 167 6.79 -6.29 -11.91
CA LEU A 167 7.43 -5.61 -13.03
C LEU A 167 8.91 -5.96 -13.11
N GLY A 168 9.39 -6.17 -14.32
CA GLY A 168 10.80 -6.38 -14.62
C GLY A 168 11.26 -5.56 -15.83
N LEU A 169 12.56 -5.64 -16.14
CA LEU A 169 13.16 -5.00 -17.32
C LEU A 169 13.96 -6.01 -18.13
N ASP A 170 13.77 -6.02 -19.45
CA ASP A 170 14.61 -6.75 -20.40
C ASP A 170 15.21 -5.82 -21.46
N VAL A 171 16.52 -5.91 -21.65
CA VAL A 171 17.27 -5.24 -22.74
C VAL A 171 17.85 -6.25 -23.74
N SER A 172 17.65 -7.54 -23.49
CA SER A 172 18.24 -8.62 -24.30
C SER A 172 17.35 -9.03 -25.48
N GLY A 173 16.06 -8.67 -25.43
CA GLY A 173 15.02 -9.13 -26.33
C GLY A 173 14.68 -10.62 -26.16
N THR A 174 15.07 -11.22 -25.02
CA THR A 174 14.76 -12.62 -24.72
C THR A 174 13.27 -12.81 -24.43
N ALA A 175 12.68 -11.91 -23.68
CA ALA A 175 11.24 -11.94 -23.38
C ALA A 175 10.40 -11.88 -24.66
N ALA A 176 10.73 -10.96 -25.56
CA ALA A 176 10.03 -10.83 -26.84
C ALA A 176 10.14 -12.10 -27.71
N GLN A 177 11.29 -12.81 -27.66
CA GLN A 177 11.46 -14.09 -28.37
C GLN A 177 10.63 -15.22 -27.73
N MET A 178 10.44 -15.20 -26.40
CA MET A 178 9.61 -16.17 -25.69
C MET A 178 8.14 -15.92 -26.01
N ASP A 179 7.71 -14.65 -26.00
CA ASP A 179 6.36 -14.21 -26.37
C ASP A 179 6.01 -14.57 -27.84
N ASP A 180 6.91 -14.29 -28.79
CA ASP A 180 6.75 -14.65 -30.19
C ASP A 180 6.64 -16.18 -30.43
N ALA A 181 7.16 -16.99 -29.52
CA ALA A 181 7.13 -18.45 -29.61
C ALA A 181 5.88 -19.08 -28.97
N ASP A 182 5.18 -18.36 -28.11
CA ASP A 182 3.94 -18.77 -27.49
C ASP A 182 2.74 -18.42 -28.43
N PRO A 183 1.77 -19.30 -28.62
CA PRO A 183 0.60 -19.00 -29.43
C PRO A 183 -0.44 -18.11 -28.75
N ASP A 184 -0.39 -18.00 -27.42
CA ASP A 184 -1.30 -17.19 -26.61
C ASP A 184 -0.65 -15.81 -26.32
N PRO A 185 -1.43 -14.78 -25.94
CA PRO A 185 -0.89 -13.49 -25.53
C PRO A 185 0.05 -13.59 -24.33
N GLY A 186 1.27 -13.11 -24.47
CA GLY A 186 2.32 -13.30 -23.47
C GLY A 186 2.86 -14.74 -23.47
N TYR A 187 3.58 -15.11 -22.40
CA TYR A 187 4.10 -16.47 -22.21
C TYR A 187 3.97 -16.88 -20.74
N GLU A 188 3.89 -18.20 -20.49
CA GLU A 188 3.81 -18.73 -19.13
C GLU A 188 5.09 -18.37 -18.33
N GLY A 189 4.93 -17.74 -17.19
CA GLY A 189 6.00 -17.19 -16.36
C GLY A 189 5.88 -17.57 -14.89
N PHE A 190 5.64 -18.84 -14.59
CA PHE A 190 5.71 -19.33 -13.21
C PHE A 190 7.17 -19.26 -12.73
N GLY A 191 7.41 -18.63 -11.57
CA GLY A 191 8.76 -18.52 -11.02
C GLY A 191 9.55 -17.32 -11.53
N GLY A 192 8.93 -16.27 -12.01
CA GLY A 192 9.56 -15.08 -12.56
C GLY A 192 9.44 -14.99 -14.08
N PHE A 193 10.42 -14.40 -14.75
CA PHE A 193 10.35 -14.13 -16.18
C PHE A 193 10.89 -15.26 -17.08
N GLY A 194 11.24 -16.42 -16.50
CA GLY A 194 11.77 -17.56 -17.27
C GLY A 194 13.23 -17.44 -17.74
N PHE A 195 13.86 -16.29 -17.51
CA PHE A 195 15.27 -16.02 -17.83
C PHE A 195 15.86 -14.98 -16.87
N ASN A 196 17.17 -14.71 -17.01
CA ASN A 196 17.84 -13.71 -16.17
C ASN A 196 17.62 -12.30 -16.75
N ALA A 197 16.51 -11.67 -16.38
CA ALA A 197 16.17 -10.31 -16.77
C ALA A 197 17.18 -9.27 -16.23
N LEU A 198 17.25 -8.09 -16.83
CA LEU A 198 18.10 -6.98 -16.34
C LEU A 198 17.70 -6.58 -14.92
N SER A 199 16.39 -6.47 -14.67
CA SER A 199 15.83 -6.40 -13.33
C SER A 199 14.71 -7.42 -13.22
N SER A 200 14.79 -8.31 -12.24
CA SER A 200 13.75 -9.29 -11.93
C SER A 200 12.72 -8.72 -10.95
N PHE A 201 12.93 -7.51 -10.43
CA PHE A 201 12.00 -6.79 -9.59
C PHE A 201 12.20 -5.28 -9.76
N PHE A 202 11.40 -4.69 -10.63
CA PHE A 202 11.44 -3.26 -10.95
C PHE A 202 10.26 -2.50 -10.30
N GLY A 203 9.29 -3.22 -9.82
CA GLY A 203 8.11 -2.76 -9.13
C GLY A 203 7.11 -3.90 -8.96
N ALA A 204 6.05 -3.64 -8.23
CA ALA A 204 4.94 -4.57 -8.08
C ALA A 204 3.62 -3.81 -7.90
N TRP A 205 2.51 -4.50 -8.14
CA TRP A 205 1.18 -4.03 -7.84
C TRP A 205 0.39 -5.15 -7.15
N VAL A 206 -0.40 -4.76 -6.15
CA VAL A 206 -1.40 -5.59 -5.49
C VAL A 206 -2.70 -4.81 -5.36
N PRO A 207 -3.88 -5.46 -5.25
CA PRO A 207 -5.16 -4.77 -5.09
C PRO A 207 -5.16 -3.78 -3.94
N GLY A 208 -5.58 -2.54 -4.22
CA GLY A 208 -5.66 -1.48 -3.22
C GLY A 208 -4.33 -0.76 -2.91
N ALA A 209 -3.20 -1.20 -3.49
CA ALA A 209 -1.93 -0.50 -3.33
C ALA A 209 -1.95 0.87 -4.02
N LEU A 210 -1.37 1.86 -3.34
CA LEU A 210 -1.09 3.16 -3.94
C LEU A 210 0.18 3.07 -4.78
N PRO A 211 0.24 3.76 -5.94
CA PRO A 211 1.47 3.85 -6.72
C PRO A 211 2.57 4.55 -5.91
N VAL A 212 3.77 3.98 -5.91
CA VAL A 212 4.94 4.65 -5.31
C VAL A 212 5.35 5.81 -6.20
N ASN A 213 5.35 7.01 -5.64
CA ASN A 213 5.77 8.24 -6.32
C ASN A 213 7.02 8.79 -5.65
N TYR A 214 8.16 8.68 -6.33
CA TYR A 214 9.45 9.08 -5.78
C TYR A 214 9.58 10.61 -5.75
N PRO A 215 10.22 11.18 -4.71
CA PRO A 215 10.48 12.60 -4.62
C PRO A 215 11.52 13.07 -5.67
N PRO A 216 11.59 14.38 -5.98
CA PRO A 216 12.54 14.90 -6.97
C PRO A 216 13.99 14.46 -6.72
N GLY A 217 14.68 14.03 -7.80
CA GLY A 217 16.05 13.54 -7.74
C GLY A 217 16.21 12.08 -7.29
N ILE A 218 15.16 11.46 -6.75
CA ILE A 218 15.10 10.04 -6.44
C ILE A 218 14.20 9.35 -7.47
N GLY A 219 14.52 8.14 -7.87
CA GLY A 219 13.71 7.41 -8.84
C GLY A 219 14.39 6.17 -9.38
N ARG A 220 13.88 5.68 -10.48
CA ARG A 220 14.45 4.54 -11.20
C ARG A 220 14.74 4.95 -12.65
N THR A 221 15.66 4.24 -13.28
CA THR A 221 16.01 4.46 -14.67
C THR A 221 15.56 3.28 -15.54
N ILE A 222 14.81 3.58 -16.60
CA ILE A 222 14.53 2.63 -17.67
C ILE A 222 15.61 2.83 -18.75
N PRO A 223 16.48 1.84 -19.00
CA PRO A 223 17.53 1.96 -20.02
C PRO A 223 16.95 2.06 -21.43
N ALA A 224 17.73 2.68 -22.33
CA ALA A 224 17.40 2.76 -23.75
C ALA A 224 17.07 1.39 -24.34
N GLY A 225 15.95 1.28 -25.04
CA GLY A 225 15.52 0.04 -25.70
C GLY A 225 15.12 -1.09 -24.76
N ALA A 226 14.94 -0.82 -23.46
CA ALA A 226 14.40 -1.80 -22.54
C ALA A 226 12.90 -2.04 -22.79
N ASP A 227 12.48 -3.29 -22.68
CA ASP A 227 11.08 -3.64 -22.53
C ASP A 227 10.72 -3.71 -21.04
N VAL A 228 9.54 -3.20 -20.68
CA VAL A 228 8.94 -3.45 -19.36
C VAL A 228 8.23 -4.79 -19.42
N LEU A 229 8.58 -5.67 -18.50
CA LEU A 229 7.95 -6.98 -18.36
C LEU A 229 6.89 -6.86 -17.25
N VAL A 230 5.72 -7.44 -17.51
CA VAL A 230 4.65 -7.54 -16.52
C VAL A 230 4.28 -9.00 -16.33
N GLN A 231 4.71 -9.60 -15.22
CA GLN A 231 4.20 -10.90 -14.81
C GLN A 231 2.89 -10.67 -14.06
N MET A 232 1.78 -11.05 -14.66
CA MET A 232 0.47 -11.05 -14.02
C MET A 232 0.21 -12.40 -13.36
N HIS A 233 -0.16 -12.37 -12.10
CA HIS A 233 -0.82 -13.48 -11.43
C HIS A 233 -2.34 -13.27 -11.50
N TYR A 234 -3.00 -14.15 -12.21
CA TYR A 234 -4.45 -14.23 -12.23
C TYR A 234 -4.91 -15.30 -11.24
N GLY A 235 -5.72 -14.91 -10.26
CA GLY A 235 -6.26 -15.82 -9.26
C GLY A 235 -7.32 -16.77 -9.83
N PRO A 236 -7.65 -17.86 -9.12
CA PRO A 236 -8.64 -18.83 -9.55
C PRO A 236 -9.99 -18.19 -9.84
N SER A 237 -10.57 -18.44 -11.01
CA SER A 237 -11.88 -17.95 -11.41
C SER A 237 -12.74 -19.09 -11.94
N ALA A 238 -14.03 -19.10 -11.61
CA ALA A 238 -15.02 -20.04 -12.15
C ALA A 238 -15.63 -19.59 -13.48
N LEU A 239 -15.36 -18.36 -13.90
CA LEU A 239 -15.90 -17.75 -15.10
C LEU A 239 -14.74 -17.31 -16.00
N GLU A 240 -14.96 -17.46 -17.32
CA GLU A 240 -14.09 -16.85 -18.30
C GLU A 240 -14.05 -15.33 -18.10
N ALA A 241 -12.86 -14.76 -18.07
CA ALA A 241 -12.65 -13.34 -17.85
C ALA A 241 -11.54 -12.85 -18.78
N SER A 242 -11.68 -11.63 -19.27
CA SER A 242 -10.67 -10.98 -20.11
C SER A 242 -10.03 -9.85 -19.36
N ASP A 243 -8.71 -9.73 -19.47
CA ASP A 243 -7.90 -8.64 -18.92
C ASP A 243 -7.10 -7.95 -20.03
N LEU A 244 -6.92 -6.62 -19.87
CA LEU A 244 -6.07 -5.79 -20.70
C LEU A 244 -5.39 -4.76 -19.80
N THR A 245 -4.34 -5.20 -19.13
CA THR A 245 -3.58 -4.38 -18.18
C THR A 245 -2.74 -3.33 -18.89
N GLU A 246 -2.67 -2.15 -18.30
CA GLU A 246 -1.79 -1.05 -18.69
C GLU A 246 -0.79 -0.72 -17.59
N VAL A 247 0.35 -0.17 -17.98
CA VAL A 247 1.36 0.40 -17.07
C VAL A 247 1.60 1.84 -17.45
N ASN A 248 1.19 2.74 -16.57
CA ASN A 248 1.45 4.16 -16.69
C ASN A 248 2.89 4.45 -16.26
N VAL A 249 3.60 5.23 -17.06
CA VAL A 249 4.98 5.66 -16.77
C VAL A 249 4.96 7.17 -16.56
N PHE A 250 5.49 7.58 -15.40
CA PHE A 250 5.63 8.99 -15.04
C PHE A 250 7.10 9.36 -15.04
N LEU A 251 7.47 10.29 -15.91
CA LEU A 251 8.84 10.77 -16.01
C LEU A 251 9.20 11.65 -14.82
N SER A 252 10.46 11.64 -14.45
CA SER A 252 10.98 12.59 -13.49
C SER A 252 11.26 13.92 -14.18
N ASP A 253 10.79 15.03 -13.59
CA ASP A 253 11.05 16.40 -14.09
C ASP A 253 12.53 16.82 -13.97
N VAL A 254 13.29 16.11 -13.14
CA VAL A 254 14.72 16.29 -12.91
C VAL A 254 15.44 14.95 -13.10
N PRO A 255 16.73 14.95 -13.47
CA PRO A 255 17.50 13.70 -13.55
C PRO A 255 17.46 12.93 -12.23
N VAL A 256 17.38 11.61 -12.30
CA VAL A 256 17.57 10.75 -11.13
C VAL A 256 19.05 10.83 -10.73
N GLU A 257 19.30 11.40 -9.57
CA GLU A 257 20.63 11.51 -8.96
C GLU A 257 20.89 10.36 -8.00
N ARG A 258 19.80 9.83 -7.42
CA ARG A 258 19.82 8.70 -6.47
C ARG A 258 18.87 7.61 -6.97
N GLU A 259 19.47 6.55 -7.49
CA GLU A 259 18.75 5.37 -7.98
C GLU A 259 18.14 4.58 -6.82
N VAL A 260 16.89 4.17 -6.96
CA VAL A 260 16.21 3.32 -5.99
C VAL A 260 16.59 1.86 -6.23
N TYR A 261 17.08 1.19 -5.20
CA TYR A 261 17.39 -0.23 -5.19
C TYR A 261 16.38 -1.00 -4.35
N THR A 262 16.02 -2.21 -4.79
CA THR A 262 15.21 -3.13 -3.99
C THR A 262 16.11 -4.18 -3.34
N ALA A 263 16.22 -4.14 -2.01
CA ALA A 263 16.81 -5.21 -1.23
C ALA A 263 15.75 -6.27 -0.92
N ILE A 264 16.12 -7.55 -1.03
CA ILE A 264 15.19 -8.66 -0.82
C ILE A 264 15.76 -9.59 0.26
N MET A 265 15.08 -9.63 1.41
CA MET A 265 15.30 -10.68 2.40
C MET A 265 14.43 -11.88 2.01
N GLY A 266 15.03 -13.05 1.87
CA GLY A 266 14.32 -14.26 1.47
C GLY A 266 14.84 -15.50 2.21
N PRO A 267 14.45 -16.73 1.82
CA PRO A 267 14.80 -17.98 2.50
C PRO A 267 16.31 -18.21 2.67
N GLN A 268 17.15 -17.63 1.81
CA GLN A 268 18.62 -17.68 1.93
C GLN A 268 19.16 -16.95 3.17
N HIS A 269 18.36 -16.10 3.82
CA HIS A 269 18.73 -15.35 5.02
C HIS A 269 18.29 -16.06 6.32
N LEU A 270 17.60 -17.21 6.19
CA LEU A 270 17.20 -18.04 7.31
C LEU A 270 18.36 -18.91 7.79
N GLY A 271 18.43 -19.15 9.07
CA GLY A 271 19.42 -20.07 9.67
C GLY A 271 19.09 -21.55 9.51
N ALA A 272 17.95 -21.89 8.91
CA ALA A 272 17.44 -23.26 8.72
C ALA A 272 16.70 -23.39 7.39
N PRO A 273 16.51 -24.60 6.86
CA PRO A 273 15.67 -24.82 5.67
C PRO A 273 14.24 -24.31 5.90
N PHE A 274 13.68 -23.65 4.89
CA PHE A 274 12.30 -23.20 4.90
C PHE A 274 11.37 -24.36 4.55
N VAL A 275 10.84 -25.02 5.58
CA VAL A 275 9.93 -26.17 5.48
C VAL A 275 8.93 -26.11 6.63
N LEU A 276 7.66 -26.30 6.35
CA LEU A 276 6.54 -26.18 7.26
C LEU A 276 5.90 -27.57 7.48
N PRO A 277 6.14 -28.20 8.63
CA PRO A 277 5.54 -29.51 8.93
C PRO A 277 4.01 -29.43 9.09
N PRO A 278 3.28 -30.51 8.76
CA PRO A 278 1.85 -30.57 9.03
C PRO A 278 1.55 -30.54 10.54
N ASP A 279 0.40 -29.97 10.89
CA ASP A 279 -0.12 -29.85 12.27
C ASP A 279 0.80 -29.04 13.23
N GLU A 280 1.65 -28.17 12.70
CA GLU A 280 2.54 -27.33 13.50
C GLU A 280 2.39 -25.85 13.15
N VAL A 281 2.60 -24.98 14.17
CA VAL A 281 2.86 -23.54 14.00
C VAL A 281 4.37 -23.34 14.03
N THR A 282 4.92 -22.78 12.96
CA THR A 282 6.37 -22.62 12.79
C THR A 282 6.72 -21.15 12.60
N SER A 283 7.75 -20.67 13.32
CA SER A 283 8.28 -19.31 13.13
C SER A 283 9.69 -19.36 12.54
N PHE A 284 9.95 -18.46 11.63
CA PHE A 284 11.28 -18.24 11.02
C PHE A 284 11.80 -16.86 11.35
N HIS A 285 13.11 -16.76 11.43
CA HIS A 285 13.83 -15.51 11.65
C HIS A 285 14.96 -15.38 10.63
N GLY A 286 14.80 -14.43 9.72
CA GLY A 286 15.81 -14.04 8.74
C GLY A 286 16.60 -12.83 9.21
N THR A 287 17.88 -12.75 8.81
CA THR A 287 18.73 -11.61 9.11
C THR A 287 19.53 -11.16 7.90
N MET A 288 19.65 -9.84 7.69
CA MET A 288 20.41 -9.25 6.61
C MET A 288 21.26 -8.08 7.13
N PRO A 289 22.60 -8.08 6.93
CA PRO A 289 23.44 -6.99 7.39
C PRO A 289 23.28 -5.74 6.54
N VAL A 290 23.28 -4.58 7.17
CA VAL A 290 23.30 -3.27 6.50
C VAL A 290 24.76 -2.83 6.33
N THR A 291 25.24 -2.82 5.09
CA THR A 291 26.66 -2.61 4.77
C THR A 291 27.03 -1.15 4.52
N GLU A 292 26.06 -0.28 4.32
CA GLU A 292 26.21 1.16 4.12
C GLU A 292 25.05 1.89 4.81
N ASP A 293 25.21 3.19 5.08
CA ASP A 293 24.06 4.00 5.52
C ASP A 293 23.03 4.07 4.40
N VAL A 294 21.78 3.68 4.68
CA VAL A 294 20.70 3.68 3.71
C VAL A 294 19.47 4.41 4.24
N SER A 295 18.65 4.90 3.32
CA SER A 295 17.34 5.46 3.58
C SER A 295 16.27 4.61 2.90
N LEU A 296 15.36 4.05 3.70
CA LEU A 296 14.26 3.21 3.20
C LEU A 296 13.11 4.09 2.72
N LEU A 297 12.50 3.71 1.60
CA LEU A 297 11.31 4.33 1.03
C LEU A 297 10.04 3.56 1.42
N ASN A 298 10.07 2.25 1.20
CA ASN A 298 8.94 1.36 1.45
C ASN A 298 9.39 -0.02 1.88
N ILE A 299 8.42 -0.80 2.37
CA ILE A 299 8.62 -2.17 2.82
C ILE A 299 7.40 -3.02 2.49
N ALA A 300 7.63 -4.26 2.06
CA ALA A 300 6.58 -5.22 1.74
C ALA A 300 6.96 -6.61 2.25
N PRO A 301 6.48 -7.05 3.42
CA PRO A 301 6.55 -8.45 3.79
C PRO A 301 5.61 -9.28 2.92
N HIS A 302 5.99 -10.53 2.63
CA HIS A 302 5.23 -11.42 1.77
C HIS A 302 5.35 -12.89 2.18
N CYS A 303 4.21 -13.53 2.30
CA CYS A 303 4.02 -14.97 2.39
C CYS A 303 2.65 -15.34 1.78
N HIS A 304 2.29 -16.62 1.80
CA HIS A 304 1.03 -17.07 1.21
C HIS A 304 -0.05 -17.38 2.27
N LEU A 305 -0.89 -18.41 2.02
CA LEU A 305 -2.13 -18.67 2.74
C LEU A 305 -1.96 -19.03 4.21
N ILE A 306 -0.91 -19.78 4.55
CA ILE A 306 -0.71 -20.23 5.95
C ILE A 306 0.20 -19.33 6.77
N GLY A 307 0.66 -18.23 6.17
CA GLY A 307 1.25 -17.12 6.93
C GLY A 307 0.27 -16.58 7.96
N SER A 308 0.74 -16.23 9.15
CA SER A 308 -0.10 -15.71 10.23
C SER A 308 0.37 -14.39 10.81
N SER A 309 1.67 -14.08 10.76
CA SER A 309 2.18 -12.78 11.21
C SER A 309 3.56 -12.44 10.65
N TRP A 310 3.87 -11.13 10.62
CA TRP A 310 5.18 -10.60 10.30
C TRP A 310 5.64 -9.54 11.30
N LEU A 311 6.94 -9.54 11.59
CA LEU A 311 7.61 -8.48 12.34
C LEU A 311 8.96 -8.17 11.66
N VAL A 312 9.18 -6.91 11.28
CA VAL A 312 10.44 -6.46 10.68
C VAL A 312 10.99 -5.27 11.43
N TYR A 313 12.29 -5.31 11.75
CA TYR A 313 12.99 -4.28 12.49
C TYR A 313 14.48 -4.30 12.17
N ALA A 314 15.21 -3.26 12.59
CA ALA A 314 16.66 -3.23 12.52
C ALA A 314 17.27 -3.05 13.92
N THR A 315 18.38 -3.74 14.21
CA THR A 315 19.11 -3.56 15.48
C THR A 315 20.52 -3.06 15.28
N SER A 316 20.99 -2.23 16.22
CA SER A 316 22.39 -1.81 16.29
C SER A 316 23.32 -3.00 16.55
N PRO A 317 24.64 -2.90 16.24
CA PRO A 317 25.61 -3.97 16.47
C PRO A 317 25.71 -4.46 17.91
N ASP A 318 25.39 -3.62 18.87
CA ASP A 318 25.39 -3.94 20.31
C ASP A 318 24.00 -4.30 20.86
N ASN A 319 22.98 -4.33 20.00
CA ASN A 319 21.58 -4.60 20.32
C ASN A 319 20.98 -3.65 21.40
N GLN A 320 21.49 -2.42 21.50
CA GLN A 320 20.97 -1.43 22.44
C GLN A 320 19.95 -0.48 21.79
N ASP A 321 19.94 -0.42 20.46
CA ASP A 321 19.01 0.38 19.69
C ASP A 321 18.26 -0.48 18.68
N THR A 322 16.96 -0.22 18.56
CA THR A 322 16.04 -0.93 17.63
C THR A 322 15.23 0.07 16.87
N ILE A 323 15.28 -0.03 15.56
CA ILE A 323 14.47 0.78 14.63
C ILE A 323 13.29 -0.09 14.16
N PRO A 324 12.03 0.23 14.56
CA PRO A 324 10.86 -0.49 14.09
C PRO A 324 10.62 -0.18 12.61
N LEU A 325 10.28 -1.20 11.82
CA LEU A 325 10.00 -1.07 10.40
C LEU A 325 8.54 -1.40 10.08
N ILE A 326 8.09 -2.63 10.35
CA ILE A 326 6.68 -3.01 10.17
C ILE A 326 6.33 -4.18 11.09
N SER A 327 5.12 -4.17 11.63
CA SER A 327 4.48 -5.29 12.31
C SER A 327 3.16 -5.59 11.61
N VAL A 328 2.92 -6.84 11.24
CA VAL A 328 1.65 -7.35 10.71
C VAL A 328 1.24 -8.49 11.64
N PRO A 329 0.49 -8.19 12.71
CA PRO A 329 0.14 -9.19 13.74
C PRO A 329 -0.84 -10.25 13.24
N GLU A 330 -1.67 -9.90 12.26
CA GLU A 330 -2.63 -10.81 11.62
C GLU A 330 -2.46 -10.70 10.10
N TRP A 331 -1.78 -11.68 9.51
CA TRP A 331 -1.57 -11.74 8.07
C TRP A 331 -2.84 -12.19 7.36
N ASP A 332 -3.21 -11.48 6.30
CA ASP A 332 -4.22 -11.91 5.33
C ASP A 332 -3.64 -11.86 3.93
N PHE A 333 -3.59 -13.02 3.26
CA PHE A 333 -3.07 -13.16 1.89
C PHE A 333 -3.79 -12.25 0.87
N ASN A 334 -5.04 -11.90 1.13
CA ASN A 334 -5.82 -11.02 0.24
C ASN A 334 -5.45 -9.53 0.39
N TRP A 335 -4.79 -9.14 1.48
CA TRP A 335 -4.48 -7.76 1.82
C TRP A 335 -2.97 -7.51 1.96
N GLN A 336 -2.26 -7.88 0.92
CA GLN A 336 -0.83 -7.60 0.82
C GLN A 336 -0.61 -6.14 0.43
N GLY A 337 0.56 -5.58 0.76
CA GLY A 337 0.82 -4.18 0.46
C GLY A 337 2.30 -3.83 0.33
N TYR A 338 2.54 -2.76 -0.41
CA TYR A 338 3.77 -1.98 -0.41
C TYR A 338 3.54 -0.78 0.50
N PHE A 339 4.16 -0.79 1.67
CA PHE A 339 3.94 0.22 2.69
C PHE A 339 5.03 1.28 2.61
N THR A 340 4.67 2.46 2.14
CA THR A 340 5.58 3.61 1.99
C THR A 340 5.70 4.34 3.32
N PHE A 341 6.93 4.56 3.81
CA PHE A 341 7.17 5.36 5.01
C PHE A 341 6.75 6.82 4.77
N PRO A 342 6.30 7.56 5.78
CA PRO A 342 5.97 8.99 5.61
C PRO A 342 7.15 9.84 5.17
N PHE A 343 8.35 9.48 5.66
CA PHE A 343 9.62 10.10 5.34
C PHE A 343 10.68 9.04 5.05
N LEU A 344 11.73 9.40 4.31
CA LEU A 344 12.89 8.53 4.14
C LEU A 344 13.42 8.09 5.51
N LYS A 345 13.48 6.78 5.72
CA LYS A 345 13.81 6.20 7.03
C LYS A 345 15.25 5.68 7.06
N LYS A 346 16.13 6.37 7.79
CA LYS A 346 17.55 6.01 7.90
C LYS A 346 17.75 4.71 8.65
N ILE A 347 18.58 3.81 8.07
CA ILE A 347 19.18 2.67 8.75
C ILE A 347 20.71 2.80 8.66
N PRO A 348 21.40 2.95 9.79
CA PRO A 348 22.86 3.13 9.81
C PRO A 348 23.62 1.88 9.37
N GLN A 349 24.79 2.09 8.78
CA GLN A 349 25.76 1.03 8.52
C GLN A 349 26.10 0.24 9.79
N GLY A 350 26.21 -1.08 9.64
CA GLY A 350 26.52 -2.00 10.73
C GLY A 350 25.28 -2.51 11.47
N TYR A 351 24.10 -1.95 11.23
CA TYR A 351 22.86 -2.53 11.72
C TYR A 351 22.56 -3.86 11.04
N THR A 352 21.72 -4.64 11.68
CA THR A 352 21.16 -5.88 11.11
C THR A 352 19.66 -5.72 10.94
N LEU A 353 19.16 -5.97 9.75
CA LEU A 353 17.73 -6.12 9.47
C LEU A 353 17.28 -7.51 9.92
N HIS A 354 16.15 -7.58 10.59
CA HIS A 354 15.50 -8.79 11.06
C HIS A 354 14.12 -8.91 10.42
N GLY A 355 13.77 -10.09 9.94
CA GLY A 355 12.42 -10.43 9.51
C GLY A 355 11.98 -11.68 10.26
N GLU A 356 10.89 -11.60 10.99
CA GLU A 356 10.28 -12.70 11.70
C GLU A 356 8.89 -12.97 11.11
N ALA A 357 8.64 -14.22 10.71
CA ALA A 357 7.35 -14.64 10.20
C ALA A 357 6.88 -15.91 10.89
N THR A 358 5.59 -15.98 11.16
CA THR A 358 4.94 -17.16 11.74
C THR A 358 3.94 -17.73 10.74
N TYR A 359 3.89 -19.06 10.65
CA TYR A 359 3.04 -19.83 9.75
C TYR A 359 2.24 -20.84 10.56
N ASP A 360 0.95 -20.94 10.29
CA ASP A 360 0.05 -21.91 10.93
C ASP A 360 -0.38 -22.98 9.93
N ASN A 361 0.38 -24.10 9.89
CA ASN A 361 0.06 -25.27 9.06
C ASN A 361 -0.77 -26.31 9.84
N THR A 362 -1.71 -25.85 10.67
CA THR A 362 -2.59 -26.76 11.44
C THR A 362 -3.96 -26.91 10.78
N ALA A 363 -4.67 -27.98 11.14
CA ALA A 363 -6.06 -28.22 10.72
C ALA A 363 -7.06 -27.19 11.29
N SER A 364 -6.67 -26.38 12.27
CA SER A 364 -7.51 -25.32 12.83
C SER A 364 -7.40 -24.00 12.05
N ASN A 365 -6.39 -23.85 11.21
CA ASN A 365 -6.28 -22.69 10.33
C ASN A 365 -7.26 -22.78 9.15
N PRO A 366 -8.27 -21.92 9.06
CA PRO A 366 -9.25 -21.96 7.96
C PRO A 366 -8.66 -21.62 6.60
N ALA A 367 -7.49 -20.95 6.56
CA ALA A 367 -6.78 -20.62 5.33
C ALA A 367 -5.83 -21.74 4.85
N ASN A 368 -5.68 -22.82 5.61
CA ASN A 368 -4.84 -23.95 5.19
C ASN A 368 -5.45 -24.62 3.94
N PRO A 369 -4.73 -24.67 2.81
CA PRO A 369 -5.25 -25.28 1.59
C PRO A 369 -5.31 -26.80 1.64
N ASN A 370 -4.66 -27.44 2.62
CA ASN A 370 -4.57 -28.89 2.76
C ASN A 370 -5.46 -29.39 3.91
N ASP A 371 -6.36 -30.34 3.61
CA ASP A 371 -7.17 -31.03 4.62
C ASP A 371 -7.14 -32.56 4.35
N PRO A 372 -6.41 -33.36 5.16
CA PRO A 372 -5.59 -32.94 6.33
C PRO A 372 -4.34 -32.13 5.93
N PRO A 373 -3.73 -31.37 6.88
CA PRO A 373 -2.49 -30.66 6.66
C PRO A 373 -1.39 -31.53 6.08
N ASP A 374 -0.58 -31.00 5.16
CA ASP A 374 0.57 -31.68 4.54
C ASP A 374 1.82 -30.80 4.64
N TRP A 375 2.97 -31.34 4.28
CA TRP A 375 4.22 -30.62 4.21
C TRP A 375 4.12 -29.48 3.18
N VAL A 376 4.46 -28.26 3.59
CA VAL A 376 4.54 -27.09 2.71
C VAL A 376 5.98 -26.59 2.67
N GLY A 377 6.47 -26.25 1.51
CA GLY A 377 7.81 -25.74 1.29
C GLY A 377 7.80 -24.46 0.48
N PHE A 378 9.01 -24.01 0.14
CA PHE A 378 9.17 -22.85 -0.74
C PHE A 378 8.64 -23.16 -2.14
N GLY A 379 7.78 -22.25 -2.65
CA GLY A 379 7.25 -22.30 -4.00
C GLY A 379 6.42 -21.06 -4.30
N GLU A 380 6.06 -20.90 -5.57
CA GLU A 380 5.32 -19.74 -6.05
C GLU A 380 3.81 -19.94 -6.14
N GLY A 381 3.36 -21.20 -6.10
CA GLY A 381 1.93 -21.50 -6.10
C GLY A 381 1.25 -21.00 -4.83
N THR A 382 0.00 -20.55 -4.94
CA THR A 382 -0.80 -20.06 -3.81
C THR A 382 -0.84 -21.06 -2.64
N THR A 383 -0.73 -22.38 -2.92
CA THR A 383 -0.70 -23.46 -1.92
C THR A 383 0.70 -23.82 -1.42
N ASP A 384 1.76 -23.31 -2.04
CA ASP A 384 3.12 -23.31 -1.51
C ASP A 384 3.27 -22.18 -0.49
N GLU A 385 4.50 -21.94 -0.01
CA GLU A 385 4.76 -20.80 0.87
C GLU A 385 6.03 -20.04 0.50
N MET A 386 6.05 -18.76 0.90
CA MET A 386 7.18 -17.86 0.74
C MET A 386 7.56 -17.19 2.05
N PHE A 387 8.83 -16.78 2.13
CA PHE A 387 9.37 -15.88 3.15
C PHE A 387 10.14 -14.78 2.44
N PHE A 388 9.50 -13.63 2.22
CA PHE A 388 10.17 -12.47 1.62
C PHE A 388 9.85 -11.18 2.36
N VAL A 389 10.84 -10.27 2.38
CA VAL A 389 10.64 -8.86 2.69
C VAL A 389 11.32 -8.06 1.59
N PHE A 390 10.55 -7.32 0.82
CA PHE A 390 11.04 -6.39 -0.20
C PHE A 390 11.20 -5.02 0.45
N ILE A 391 12.32 -4.35 0.19
CA ILE A 391 12.64 -3.05 0.77
C ILE A 391 13.24 -2.17 -0.32
N ASP A 392 12.54 -1.11 -0.71
CA ASP A 392 13.11 -0.10 -1.58
C ASP A 392 13.90 0.91 -0.76
N LEU A 393 15.10 1.20 -1.22
CA LEU A 393 16.06 2.05 -0.52
C LEU A 393 16.93 2.86 -1.48
N VAL A 394 17.49 3.93 -0.94
CA VAL A 394 18.58 4.70 -1.55
C VAL A 394 19.76 4.78 -0.58
N LEU A 395 20.95 5.13 -1.07
CA LEU A 395 22.05 5.48 -0.17
C LEU A 395 21.69 6.74 0.60
N PHE A 396 21.98 6.73 1.90
CA PHE A 396 21.62 7.84 2.79
C PHE A 396 22.37 9.12 2.44
N GLU A 397 21.67 10.24 2.48
CA GLU A 397 22.22 11.60 2.46
C GLU A 397 21.71 12.40 3.67
N GLU A 398 22.49 13.38 4.10
CA GLU A 398 22.11 14.23 5.25
C GLU A 398 20.85 15.04 4.92
N GLY A 399 19.83 14.93 5.76
CA GLY A 399 18.54 15.58 5.57
C GLY A 399 17.43 14.66 5.07
N ASP A 400 17.74 13.40 4.74
CA ASP A 400 16.76 12.43 4.25
C ASP A 400 15.55 12.25 5.18
N GLU A 401 15.78 12.32 6.49
CA GLU A 401 14.70 12.16 7.47
C GLU A 401 13.61 13.25 7.38
N SER A 402 13.86 14.31 6.59
CA SER A 402 12.90 15.38 6.30
C SER A 402 12.31 15.27 4.91
N VAL A 403 12.72 14.29 4.10
CA VAL A 403 12.16 14.09 2.75
C VAL A 403 10.87 13.29 2.85
N ALA A 404 9.74 13.94 2.58
CA ALA A 404 8.43 13.31 2.58
C ALA A 404 8.26 12.40 1.35
N LEU A 405 7.62 11.23 1.56
CA LEU A 405 7.35 10.22 0.53
C LEU A 405 5.87 10.11 0.14
N GLY A 406 4.99 10.74 0.90
CA GLY A 406 3.56 10.79 0.63
C GLY A 406 3.12 12.13 0.08
N PRO A 407 1.88 12.21 -0.44
CA PRO A 407 1.25 13.50 -0.59
C PRO A 407 1.26 14.19 0.78
N PRO A 408 1.43 15.50 0.83
CA PRO A 408 1.31 16.21 2.08
C PRO A 408 -0.05 15.86 2.69
N GLY A 409 -0.03 15.44 3.94
CA GLY A 409 -1.25 15.17 4.69
C GLY A 409 -2.07 16.45 4.85
N PRO A 410 -3.33 16.35 5.27
CA PRO A 410 -4.06 17.55 5.68
C PRO A 410 -3.19 18.30 6.68
N CYS A 411 -2.95 19.58 6.38
CA CYS A 411 -2.13 20.47 7.19
C CYS A 411 -3.04 21.36 8.05
N PRO A 412 -3.62 20.84 9.14
CA PRO A 412 -4.50 21.66 9.99
C PRO A 412 -3.77 22.87 10.56
N ALA A 413 -2.45 22.80 10.61
CA ALA A 413 -1.59 23.87 11.09
C ALA A 413 -1.23 24.94 10.03
N ASP A 414 -1.52 24.73 8.75
CA ASP A 414 -1.45 25.77 7.69
C ASP A 414 -2.75 26.57 7.72
N LEU A 415 -2.77 27.53 8.61
CA LEU A 415 -3.94 28.39 8.86
C LEU A 415 -4.08 29.50 7.81
N THR A 416 -3.01 29.81 7.10
CA THR A 416 -2.98 30.83 6.06
C THR A 416 -3.31 30.29 4.68
N GLY A 417 -3.18 28.97 4.47
CA GLY A 417 -3.37 28.32 3.19
C GLY A 417 -2.24 28.64 2.19
N ASP A 418 -1.06 28.99 2.70
CA ASP A 418 0.11 29.30 1.85
C ASP A 418 0.97 28.05 1.56
N LEU A 419 0.48 26.89 1.97
CA LEU A 419 1.07 25.57 1.76
C LEU A 419 2.38 25.31 2.55
N VAL A 420 2.62 26.10 3.60
CA VAL A 420 3.77 25.91 4.51
C VAL A 420 3.38 26.29 5.94
N VAL A 421 3.51 25.39 6.89
CA VAL A 421 3.35 25.76 8.32
C VAL A 421 4.51 26.66 8.74
N GLY A 422 4.25 27.96 8.81
CA GLY A 422 5.28 28.98 8.99
C GLY A 422 4.98 29.99 10.09
N VAL A 423 5.72 31.10 10.06
CA VAL A 423 5.54 32.18 11.03
C VAL A 423 4.15 32.83 10.89
N SER A 424 3.59 32.85 9.68
CA SER A 424 2.28 33.43 9.37
C SER A 424 1.17 32.72 10.14
N ASP A 425 1.23 31.37 10.19
CA ASP A 425 0.26 30.52 10.87
C ASP A 425 0.36 30.67 12.38
N VAL A 426 1.60 30.72 12.91
CA VAL A 426 1.83 31.01 14.33
C VAL A 426 1.20 32.35 14.73
N LEU A 427 1.37 33.37 13.88
CA LEU A 427 0.80 34.70 14.16
C LEU A 427 -0.73 34.70 14.08
N LEU A 428 -1.30 33.92 13.18
CA LEU A 428 -2.75 33.76 13.06
C LEU A 428 -3.33 33.06 14.30
N LEU A 429 -2.72 31.93 14.71
CA LEU A 429 -3.11 31.19 15.91
C LEU A 429 -2.97 32.07 17.19
N LEU A 430 -1.88 32.82 17.32
CA LEU A 430 -1.67 33.72 18.44
C LEU A 430 -2.69 34.87 18.45
N GLY A 431 -3.27 35.22 17.31
CA GLY A 431 -4.35 36.20 17.21
C GLY A 431 -5.64 35.75 17.88
N ASP A 432 -5.89 34.44 17.96
CA ASP A 432 -7.06 33.82 18.60
C ASP A 432 -6.72 33.21 19.98
N PHE A 433 -5.47 33.32 20.44
CA PHE A 433 -4.97 32.74 21.68
C PHE A 433 -5.73 33.26 22.90
N GLY A 434 -6.26 32.32 23.71
CA GLY A 434 -7.07 32.60 24.87
C GLY A 434 -8.58 32.62 24.59
N CYS A 435 -9.01 32.30 23.38
CA CYS A 435 -10.39 31.94 23.08
C CYS A 435 -10.77 30.70 23.90
N LEU A 436 -11.94 30.66 24.52
CA LEU A 436 -12.39 29.59 25.41
C LEU A 436 -13.74 28.96 25.01
N SER A 437 -14.30 29.36 23.86
CA SER A 437 -15.52 28.74 23.31
C SER A 437 -15.83 29.30 21.93
N ALA A 438 -16.27 28.46 21.01
CA ALA A 438 -16.56 28.78 19.61
C ALA A 438 -15.37 29.49 18.92
N CYS A 439 -14.21 28.96 19.14
CA CYS A 439 -12.98 29.48 18.58
C CYS A 439 -12.93 29.24 17.05
N SER A 440 -12.37 30.19 16.31
CA SER A 440 -12.21 30.04 14.85
C SER A 440 -11.01 29.18 14.48
N ILE A 441 -10.06 29.02 15.41
CA ILE A 441 -8.84 28.24 15.22
C ILE A 441 -8.63 27.40 16.47
N ASP A 442 -9.04 26.14 16.43
CA ASP A 442 -8.86 25.14 17.47
C ASP A 442 -8.24 23.93 16.79
N LEU A 443 -6.97 23.64 17.06
CA LEU A 443 -6.18 22.65 16.35
C LEU A 443 -6.21 21.27 17.01
N ASP A 444 -6.50 21.21 18.32
CA ASP A 444 -6.55 19.95 19.06
C ASP A 444 -7.98 19.52 19.42
N GLY A 445 -8.99 20.35 19.07
CA GLY A 445 -10.42 20.03 19.20
C GLY A 445 -10.97 20.12 20.62
N ASP A 446 -10.32 20.88 21.53
CA ASP A 446 -10.73 21.01 22.92
C ASP A 446 -11.68 22.20 23.20
N ASP A 447 -12.19 22.86 22.15
CA ASP A 447 -13.02 24.07 22.15
C ASP A 447 -12.32 25.34 22.68
N ALA A 448 -10.99 25.34 22.84
CA ALA A 448 -10.24 26.48 23.32
C ALA A 448 -8.90 26.66 22.54
N VAL A 449 -8.44 27.88 22.34
CA VAL A 449 -7.10 28.14 21.76
C VAL A 449 -6.12 28.40 22.89
N THR A 450 -5.26 27.41 23.16
CA THR A 450 -4.36 27.38 24.31
C THR A 450 -2.90 27.07 23.92
N VAL A 451 -2.06 26.72 24.89
CA VAL A 451 -0.68 26.29 24.62
C VAL A 451 -0.61 24.98 23.88
N SER A 452 -1.61 24.10 24.01
CA SER A 452 -1.67 22.83 23.27
C SER A 452 -1.74 23.06 21.77
N ASP A 453 -2.56 24.01 21.31
CA ASP A 453 -2.67 24.36 19.89
C ASP A 453 -1.37 24.93 19.33
N VAL A 454 -0.69 25.78 20.14
CA VAL A 454 0.63 26.29 19.76
C VAL A 454 1.65 25.16 19.64
N LEU A 455 1.64 24.18 20.56
CA LEU A 455 2.53 23.02 20.49
C LEU A 455 2.17 22.11 19.31
N PHE A 456 0.90 21.93 19.01
CA PHE A 456 0.44 21.20 17.83
C PHE A 456 0.99 21.85 16.54
N LEU A 457 0.81 23.16 16.37
CA LEU A 457 1.31 23.90 15.23
C LEU A 457 2.84 23.84 15.13
N LEU A 458 3.54 24.08 16.27
CA LEU A 458 5.00 24.04 16.30
C LEU A 458 5.55 22.63 16.00
N GLY A 459 4.80 21.57 16.30
CA GLY A 459 5.16 20.19 15.93
C GLY A 459 5.17 19.96 14.41
N GLN A 460 4.44 20.81 13.66
CA GLN A 460 4.38 20.78 12.19
C GLN A 460 5.14 21.95 11.53
N TYR A 461 5.85 22.76 12.31
CA TYR A 461 6.53 23.96 11.82
C TYR A 461 7.62 23.67 10.78
N GLY A 462 7.52 24.32 9.63
CA GLY A 462 8.41 24.11 8.50
C GLY A 462 8.02 22.94 7.58
N THR A 463 6.88 22.29 7.85
CA THR A 463 6.35 21.22 6.98
C THR A 463 5.66 21.87 5.77
N PRO A 464 5.98 21.48 4.54
CA PRO A 464 5.21 21.88 3.36
C PRO A 464 3.85 21.15 3.37
N CYS A 465 2.81 21.87 2.94
CA CYS A 465 1.42 21.46 2.91
C CYS A 465 0.88 21.64 1.49
N GLU A 466 1.17 20.75 0.56
CA GLU A 466 0.57 20.79 -0.80
C GLU A 466 -0.60 19.81 -0.94
#